data_cbf11382a52ebed744d1f1eba4493a01
#
_entry.id   cbf11382a52ebed744d1f1eba4493a01
#
_cell.length_a   1.000
_cell.length_b   1.000
_cell.length_c   1.000
_cell.angle_alpha   90.00
_cell.angle_beta   90.00
_cell.angle_gamma   90.00
#
_symmetry.space_group_name_H-M   'P 1'
#
loop_
_entity.id
_entity.type
_entity.pdbx_description
1 polymer ?
#
loop_
_entity_poly.entity_id
_entity_poly.type
_entity_poly.pdbx_seq_one_letter_code
_entity_poly.pdbx_strand_id
1 'polypeptide(L)'
;MKVICVGDSITRGQVSANYVKMLESRLPGTTVINAGVNYDVSAHVLDRLSEVVDQDPDVVTVLIGTNDATATLGETTARKLRDRWKLAEDISADGYAANLSAIATRLKDETRARIALISPPVLGEDLDSTALRRTSEFGEIVRKVAAEQFVQYLPLNEQMVAHLEKADRTPRVHYRADSLLAPTAAMQHFFLGRGFDSIAKSRGLLLTTDTVHLNSRGAGMIADLIEGVVRSS
;
A
#
# COMPACT_ATOMS: atom_id res chain seq x y z
N MET A 1 -15.47 -17.48 5.34
CA MET A 1 -14.51 -16.48 5.88
C MET A 1 -14.57 -15.25 5.02
N LYS A 2 -14.53 -14.06 5.64
CA LYS A 2 -14.57 -12.76 4.97
C LYS A 2 -13.29 -11.99 5.27
N VAL A 3 -12.54 -11.66 4.23
CA VAL A 3 -11.28 -10.89 4.29
C VAL A 3 -11.53 -9.52 3.69
N ILE A 4 -11.22 -8.45 4.42
CA ILE A 4 -11.32 -7.08 3.90
C ILE A 4 -9.92 -6.51 3.76
N CYS A 5 -9.57 -6.10 2.53
CA CYS A 5 -8.31 -5.45 2.20
C CYS A 5 -8.53 -3.92 2.17
N VAL A 6 -8.07 -3.24 3.20
CA VAL A 6 -8.17 -1.78 3.36
C VAL A 6 -6.90 -1.11 2.84
N GLY A 7 -7.02 0.00 2.13
CA GLY A 7 -5.86 0.74 1.64
C GLY A 7 -6.18 1.82 0.62
N ASP A 8 -5.17 2.22 -0.12
CA ASP A 8 -5.20 3.28 -1.13
C ASP A 8 -5.37 2.76 -2.57
N SER A 9 -4.79 3.46 -3.55
CA SER A 9 -4.83 3.11 -4.97
C SER A 9 -4.17 1.75 -5.29
N ILE A 10 -3.20 1.32 -4.49
CA ILE A 10 -2.53 0.02 -4.64
C ILE A 10 -3.51 -1.10 -4.32
N THR A 11 -4.28 -0.96 -3.25
CA THR A 11 -5.36 -1.88 -2.88
C THR A 11 -6.51 -1.80 -3.88
N ARG A 12 -6.90 -0.60 -4.32
CA ARG A 12 -7.95 -0.42 -5.33
C ARG A 12 -7.63 -1.18 -6.62
N GLY A 13 -6.37 -1.21 -7.03
CA GLY A 13 -5.90 -2.02 -8.14
C GLY A 13 -6.40 -1.60 -9.52
N GLN A 14 -6.66 -0.28 -9.74
CA GLN A 14 -7.06 0.27 -11.04
C GLN A 14 -5.86 0.68 -11.90
N VAL A 15 -4.83 1.25 -11.26
CA VAL A 15 -3.57 1.68 -11.88
C VAL A 15 -2.39 0.83 -11.41
N SER A 16 -2.65 -0.18 -10.63
CA SER A 16 -1.74 -1.19 -10.08
C SER A 16 -2.25 -2.58 -10.47
N ALA A 17 -1.39 -3.56 -10.57
CA ALA A 17 -1.82 -4.96 -10.60
C ALA A 17 -2.65 -5.25 -9.34
N ASN A 18 -3.80 -5.90 -9.52
CA ASN A 18 -4.80 -6.04 -8.47
C ASN A 18 -4.55 -7.28 -7.62
N TYR A 19 -3.89 -7.10 -6.48
CA TYR A 19 -3.59 -8.21 -5.56
C TYR A 19 -4.85 -8.81 -4.90
N VAL A 20 -5.93 -8.02 -4.75
CA VAL A 20 -7.21 -8.53 -4.20
C VAL A 20 -7.81 -9.56 -5.13
N LYS A 21 -7.81 -9.33 -6.45
CA LYS A 21 -8.23 -10.33 -7.43
C LYS A 21 -7.32 -11.56 -7.45
N MET A 22 -6.03 -11.40 -7.17
CA MET A 22 -5.12 -12.54 -7.01
C MET A 22 -5.53 -13.39 -5.80
N LEU A 23 -5.86 -12.75 -4.66
CA LEU A 23 -6.35 -13.43 -3.46
C LEU A 23 -7.68 -14.15 -3.71
N GLU A 24 -8.64 -13.52 -4.37
CA GLU A 24 -9.91 -14.17 -4.75
C GLU A 24 -9.68 -15.49 -5.51
N SER A 25 -8.72 -15.48 -6.45
CA SER A 25 -8.37 -16.67 -7.22
C SER A 25 -7.65 -17.75 -6.40
N ARG A 26 -6.89 -17.37 -5.37
CA ARG A 26 -6.06 -18.26 -4.55
C ARG A 26 -6.80 -18.84 -3.34
N LEU A 27 -7.88 -18.20 -2.92
CA LEU A 27 -8.62 -18.52 -1.70
C LEU A 27 -10.07 -18.91 -2.01
N PRO A 28 -10.31 -20.06 -2.67
CA PRO A 28 -11.65 -20.52 -2.98
C PRO A 28 -12.45 -20.73 -1.68
N GLY A 29 -13.70 -20.26 -1.67
CA GLY A 29 -14.58 -20.31 -0.50
C GLY A 29 -14.38 -19.17 0.51
N THR A 30 -13.46 -18.22 0.24
CA THR A 30 -13.27 -17.00 1.02
C THR A 30 -13.83 -15.82 0.25
N THR A 31 -14.63 -14.99 0.90
CA THR A 31 -15.07 -13.71 0.34
C THR A 31 -13.97 -12.68 0.58
N VAL A 32 -13.34 -12.18 -0.47
CA VAL A 32 -12.32 -11.13 -0.37
C VAL A 32 -12.91 -9.82 -0.84
N ILE A 33 -12.87 -8.80 0.00
CA ILE A 33 -13.49 -7.48 -0.27
C ILE A 33 -12.38 -6.44 -0.45
N ASN A 34 -12.47 -5.71 -1.56
CA ASN A 34 -11.58 -4.59 -1.84
C ASN A 34 -12.13 -3.30 -1.25
N ALA A 35 -11.54 -2.84 -0.16
CA ALA A 35 -11.83 -1.56 0.48
C ALA A 35 -10.73 -0.51 0.21
N GLY A 36 -10.09 -0.57 -0.97
CA GLY A 36 -9.12 0.43 -1.41
C GLY A 36 -9.78 1.66 -2.02
N VAL A 37 -9.30 2.84 -1.65
CA VAL A 37 -9.75 4.13 -2.20
C VAL A 37 -8.55 4.90 -2.73
N ASN A 38 -8.63 5.37 -3.99
CA ASN A 38 -7.52 6.07 -4.62
C ASN A 38 -7.13 7.33 -3.83
N TYR A 39 -5.83 7.49 -3.61
CA TYR A 39 -5.23 8.62 -2.92
C TYR A 39 -5.47 8.69 -1.41
N ASP A 40 -6.09 7.69 -0.77
CA ASP A 40 -6.26 7.70 0.68
C ASP A 40 -4.91 7.82 1.40
N VAL A 41 -4.94 8.58 2.48
CA VAL A 41 -3.95 8.61 3.55
C VAL A 41 -4.52 7.94 4.79
N SER A 42 -3.69 7.70 5.80
CA SER A 42 -4.10 7.02 7.04
C SER A 42 -5.30 7.68 7.74
N ALA A 43 -5.39 9.01 7.71
CA ALA A 43 -6.53 9.76 8.27
C ALA A 43 -7.85 9.40 7.58
N HIS A 44 -7.88 9.31 6.24
CA HIS A 44 -9.09 8.94 5.51
C HIS A 44 -9.55 7.51 5.81
N VAL A 45 -8.59 6.58 5.94
CA VAL A 45 -8.91 5.21 6.34
C VAL A 45 -9.58 5.20 7.72
N LEU A 46 -9.05 5.99 8.67
CA LEU A 46 -9.64 6.13 10.00
C LEU A 46 -11.06 6.69 9.94
N ASP A 47 -11.30 7.74 9.15
CA ASP A 47 -12.60 8.40 9.01
C ASP A 47 -13.69 7.45 8.47
N ARG A 48 -13.33 6.58 7.49
CA ARG A 48 -14.27 5.64 6.87
C ARG A 48 -14.23 4.22 7.46
N LEU A 49 -13.58 4.03 8.60
CA LEU A 49 -13.39 2.70 9.17
C LEU A 49 -14.69 1.97 9.52
N SER A 50 -15.76 2.71 9.83
CA SER A 50 -17.09 2.14 10.08
C SER A 50 -17.60 1.31 8.89
N GLU A 51 -17.28 1.70 7.64
CA GLU A 51 -17.65 0.93 6.44
C GLU A 51 -17.02 -0.47 6.41
N VAL A 52 -15.88 -0.63 7.08
CA VAL A 52 -15.17 -1.91 7.22
C VAL A 52 -15.77 -2.72 8.39
N VAL A 53 -15.98 -2.06 9.52
CA VAL A 53 -16.55 -2.66 10.74
C VAL A 53 -17.94 -3.23 10.48
N ASP A 54 -18.81 -2.47 9.82
CA ASP A 54 -20.21 -2.84 9.52
C ASP A 54 -20.33 -4.10 8.64
N GLN A 55 -19.23 -4.52 8.00
CA GLN A 55 -19.22 -5.73 7.18
C GLN A 55 -18.94 -7.01 7.97
N ASP A 56 -18.70 -6.94 9.28
CA ASP A 56 -18.40 -8.10 10.16
C ASP A 56 -17.29 -9.00 9.54
N PRO A 57 -16.05 -8.51 9.45
CA PRO A 57 -14.93 -9.23 8.86
C PRO A 57 -14.37 -10.32 9.77
N ASP A 58 -13.85 -11.42 9.18
CA ASP A 58 -13.03 -12.42 9.89
C ASP A 58 -11.54 -12.01 9.89
N VAL A 59 -11.10 -11.30 8.84
CA VAL A 59 -9.73 -10.80 8.69
C VAL A 59 -9.76 -9.40 8.08
N VAL A 60 -9.02 -8.47 8.66
CA VAL A 60 -8.78 -7.14 8.08
C VAL A 60 -7.29 -6.96 7.85
N THR A 61 -6.92 -6.63 6.62
CA THR A 61 -5.55 -6.22 6.28
C THR A 61 -5.52 -4.75 5.92
N VAL A 62 -4.58 -3.99 6.50
CA VAL A 62 -4.45 -2.55 6.27
C VAL A 62 -3.12 -2.28 5.58
N LEU A 63 -3.18 -1.87 4.31
CA LEU A 63 -2.04 -1.44 3.49
C LEU A 63 -2.21 0.04 3.15
N ILE A 64 -1.69 0.90 4.00
CA ILE A 64 -1.77 2.37 3.86
C ILE A 64 -0.42 2.99 4.22
N GLY A 65 -0.15 4.19 3.73
CA GLY A 65 1.06 4.94 4.09
C GLY A 65 1.91 5.37 2.89
N THR A 66 1.63 4.89 1.68
CA THR A 66 2.34 5.34 0.47
C THR A 66 2.13 6.83 0.22
N ASN A 67 0.88 7.31 0.34
CA ASN A 67 0.55 8.71 0.18
C ASN A 67 1.01 9.55 1.37
N ASP A 68 0.93 9.01 2.60
CA ASP A 68 1.47 9.66 3.80
C ASP A 68 2.99 9.87 3.66
N ALA A 69 3.75 8.83 3.30
CA ALA A 69 5.19 8.92 3.07
C ALA A 69 5.52 9.92 1.95
N THR A 70 4.78 9.88 0.83
CA THR A 70 4.93 10.81 -0.29
C THR A 70 4.75 12.26 0.14
N ALA A 71 3.76 12.55 0.97
CA ALA A 71 3.50 13.91 1.48
C ALA A 71 4.66 14.46 2.30
N THR A 72 5.40 13.61 2.99
CA THR A 72 6.55 14.04 3.81
C THR A 72 7.85 14.22 3.02
N LEU A 73 7.87 13.97 1.71
CA LEU A 73 9.05 14.17 0.86
C LEU A 73 9.24 15.61 0.39
N GLY A 74 8.27 16.50 0.57
CA GLY A 74 8.42 17.90 0.21
C GLY A 74 7.13 18.71 0.40
N GLU A 75 7.29 19.96 0.80
CA GLU A 75 6.19 20.90 1.11
C GLU A 75 5.18 21.06 -0.05
N THR A 76 5.69 21.11 -1.30
CA THR A 76 4.82 21.25 -2.47
C THR A 76 3.87 20.07 -2.61
N THR A 77 4.34 18.86 -2.35
CA THR A 77 3.52 17.65 -2.40
C THR A 77 2.56 17.62 -1.23
N ALA A 78 3.03 17.88 -0.02
CA ALA A 78 2.21 17.99 1.18
C ALA A 78 1.05 18.97 0.99
N ARG A 79 1.35 20.19 0.52
CA ARG A 79 0.34 21.22 0.27
C ARG A 79 -0.68 20.81 -0.80
N LYS A 80 -0.23 20.23 -1.93
CA LYS A 80 -1.13 19.74 -2.98
C LYS A 80 -2.07 18.66 -2.47
N LEU A 81 -1.58 17.76 -1.64
CA LEU A 81 -2.38 16.67 -1.07
C LEU A 81 -3.36 17.22 -0.04
N ARG A 82 -2.90 18.09 0.87
CA ARG A 82 -3.76 18.76 1.86
C ARG A 82 -4.89 19.55 1.19
N ASP A 83 -4.56 20.38 0.20
CA ASP A 83 -5.54 21.23 -0.50
C ASP A 83 -6.56 20.38 -1.28
N ARG A 84 -6.09 19.31 -1.93
CA ARG A 84 -6.95 18.39 -2.69
C ARG A 84 -7.95 17.65 -1.82
N TRP A 85 -7.53 17.25 -0.62
CA TRP A 85 -8.33 16.41 0.27
C TRP A 85 -8.90 17.16 1.46
N LYS A 86 -8.67 18.46 1.54
CA LYS A 86 -9.16 19.32 2.64
C LYS A 86 -8.81 18.76 4.02
N LEU A 87 -7.62 18.21 4.17
CA LEU A 87 -7.14 17.70 5.43
C LEU A 87 -7.01 18.83 6.44
N ALA A 88 -7.47 18.60 7.67
CA ALA A 88 -7.42 19.59 8.74
C ALA A 88 -5.99 19.85 9.22
N GLU A 89 -5.12 18.84 9.12
CA GLU A 89 -3.74 18.89 9.60
C GLU A 89 -2.74 18.47 8.52
N ASP A 90 -1.49 18.85 8.72
CA ASP A 90 -0.40 18.41 7.86
C ASP A 90 -0.09 16.92 8.09
N ILE A 91 0.16 16.21 7.00
CA ILE A 91 0.56 14.80 7.05
C ILE A 91 1.97 14.71 7.62
N SER A 92 2.12 13.97 8.71
CA SER A 92 3.39 13.75 9.39
C SER A 92 3.59 12.29 9.79
N ALA A 93 4.82 11.91 10.10
CA ALA A 93 5.14 10.56 10.58
C ALA A 93 4.44 10.25 11.92
N ASP A 94 4.36 11.23 12.82
CA ASP A 94 3.66 11.09 14.11
C ASP A 94 2.15 10.96 13.92
N GLY A 95 1.56 11.78 13.03
CA GLY A 95 0.15 11.67 12.67
C GLY A 95 -0.18 10.32 12.03
N TYR A 96 0.69 9.81 11.15
CA TYR A 96 0.56 8.49 10.57
C TYR A 96 0.56 7.39 11.65
N ALA A 97 1.52 7.44 12.58
CA ALA A 97 1.59 6.49 13.70
C ALA A 97 0.33 6.52 14.57
N ALA A 98 -0.16 7.72 14.90
CA ALA A 98 -1.37 7.92 15.68
C ALA A 98 -2.62 7.36 14.96
N ASN A 99 -2.77 7.64 13.66
CA ASN A 99 -3.87 7.12 12.86
C ASN A 99 -3.85 5.59 12.78
N LEU A 100 -2.70 4.97 12.52
CA LEU A 100 -2.58 3.52 12.50
C LEU A 100 -2.92 2.89 13.84
N SER A 101 -2.48 3.50 14.94
CA SER A 101 -2.80 3.05 16.29
C SER A 101 -4.31 3.12 16.54
N ALA A 102 -4.95 4.22 16.16
CA ALA A 102 -6.40 4.39 16.27
C ALA A 102 -7.18 3.39 15.40
N ILE A 103 -6.72 3.15 14.16
CA ILE A 103 -7.31 2.14 13.27
C ILE A 103 -7.24 0.76 13.91
N ALA A 104 -6.06 0.35 14.39
CA ALA A 104 -5.88 -0.95 15.02
C ALA A 104 -6.73 -1.11 16.29
N THR A 105 -6.79 -0.07 17.12
CA THR A 105 -7.63 -0.04 18.34
C THR A 105 -9.09 -0.20 18.00
N ARG A 106 -9.63 0.62 17.07
CA ARG A 106 -11.03 0.54 16.68
C ARG A 106 -11.40 -0.82 16.08
N LEU A 107 -10.55 -1.38 15.22
CA LEU A 107 -10.79 -2.70 14.65
C LEU A 107 -10.83 -3.80 15.72
N LYS A 108 -9.98 -3.72 16.77
CA LYS A 108 -10.02 -4.66 17.90
C LYS A 108 -11.26 -4.51 18.76
N ASP A 109 -11.67 -3.28 19.01
CA ASP A 109 -12.79 -2.97 19.92
C ASP A 109 -14.15 -3.23 19.25
N GLU A 110 -14.23 -2.96 17.93
CA GLU A 110 -15.48 -2.98 17.19
C GLU A 110 -15.68 -4.27 16.36
N THR A 111 -14.64 -5.16 16.26
CA THR A 111 -14.74 -6.41 15.49
C THR A 111 -14.11 -7.60 16.22
N ARG A 112 -14.34 -8.81 15.70
CA ARG A 112 -13.61 -10.03 16.10
C ARG A 112 -12.55 -10.43 15.09
N ALA A 113 -12.25 -9.57 14.14
CA ALA A 113 -11.35 -9.86 13.04
C ALA A 113 -9.91 -10.04 13.52
N ARG A 114 -9.18 -10.92 12.87
CA ARG A 114 -7.72 -10.87 12.91
C ARG A 114 -7.25 -9.67 12.09
N ILE A 115 -6.36 -8.88 12.68
CA ILE A 115 -5.89 -7.63 12.09
C ILE A 115 -4.43 -7.81 11.68
N ALA A 116 -4.10 -7.41 10.45
CA ALA A 116 -2.75 -7.37 9.96
C ALA A 116 -2.43 -5.98 9.37
N LEU A 117 -1.37 -5.36 9.87
CA LEU A 117 -0.83 -4.12 9.32
C LEU A 117 0.33 -4.46 8.38
N ILE A 118 0.31 -3.90 7.17
CA ILE A 118 1.29 -4.17 6.12
C ILE A 118 2.16 -2.92 5.94
N SER A 119 3.49 -3.07 5.98
CA SER A 119 4.39 -1.95 5.66
C SER A 119 4.17 -1.45 4.23
N PRO A 120 4.22 -0.12 3.99
CA PRO A 120 3.99 0.43 2.66
C PRO A 120 5.04 -0.10 1.66
N PRO A 121 4.68 -0.33 0.39
CA PRO A 121 5.63 -0.77 -0.63
C PRO A 121 6.71 0.27 -0.87
N VAL A 122 7.75 -0.12 -1.57
CA VAL A 122 8.84 0.79 -1.96
C VAL A 122 8.31 1.92 -2.86
N LEU A 123 8.81 3.13 -2.64
CA LEU A 123 8.57 4.31 -3.47
C LEU A 123 9.81 4.56 -4.34
N GLY A 124 9.72 4.19 -5.61
CA GLY A 124 10.87 4.02 -6.47
C GLY A 124 11.61 2.69 -6.22
N GLU A 125 12.60 2.39 -7.07
CA GLU A 125 13.40 1.16 -6.99
C GLU A 125 14.91 1.46 -6.85
N ASP A 126 15.24 2.70 -6.56
CA ASP A 126 16.60 3.16 -6.28
C ASP A 126 16.86 3.07 -4.77
N LEU A 127 17.69 2.12 -4.37
CA LEU A 127 18.00 1.81 -2.97
C LEU A 127 18.62 2.99 -2.22
N ASP A 128 19.32 3.88 -2.92
CA ASP A 128 19.96 5.05 -2.34
C ASP A 128 19.04 6.28 -2.29
N SER A 129 17.83 6.17 -2.82
CA SER A 129 16.91 7.30 -2.91
C SER A 129 16.29 7.67 -1.57
N THR A 130 16.03 8.97 -1.38
CA THR A 130 15.29 9.46 -0.22
C THR A 130 13.85 8.92 -0.19
N ALA A 131 13.25 8.68 -1.35
CA ALA A 131 11.89 8.19 -1.46
C ALA A 131 11.76 6.75 -0.92
N LEU A 132 12.69 5.87 -1.29
CA LEU A 132 12.71 4.49 -0.78
C LEU A 132 12.99 4.47 0.72
N ARG A 133 14.01 5.23 1.19
CA ARG A 133 14.29 5.35 2.64
C ARG A 133 13.06 5.82 3.41
N ARG A 134 12.29 6.78 2.87
CA ARG A 134 11.09 7.27 3.52
C ARG A 134 10.03 6.18 3.69
N THR A 135 9.78 5.35 2.69
CA THR A 135 8.82 4.24 2.86
C THR A 135 9.35 3.16 3.81
N SER A 136 10.66 2.97 3.90
CA SER A 136 11.24 2.07 4.92
C SER A 136 11.08 2.63 6.34
N GLU A 137 11.27 3.94 6.55
CA GLU A 137 10.97 4.61 7.83
C GLU A 137 9.49 4.45 8.21
N PHE A 138 8.58 4.58 7.26
CA PHE A 138 7.15 4.34 7.49
C PHE A 138 6.84 2.86 7.77
N GLY A 139 7.57 1.94 7.15
CA GLY A 139 7.51 0.51 7.47
C GLY A 139 7.88 0.22 8.93
N GLU A 140 8.92 0.88 9.46
CA GLU A 140 9.30 0.78 10.87
C GLU A 140 8.21 1.30 11.81
N ILE A 141 7.49 2.37 11.42
CA ILE A 141 6.34 2.87 12.18
C ILE A 141 5.24 1.79 12.22
N VAL A 142 4.91 1.18 11.09
CA VAL A 142 3.92 0.10 11.03
C VAL A 142 4.32 -1.06 11.94
N ARG A 143 5.58 -1.48 11.89
CA ARG A 143 6.12 -2.57 12.72
C ARG A 143 5.98 -2.26 14.21
N LYS A 144 6.32 -1.02 14.62
CA LYS A 144 6.21 -0.56 16.01
C LYS A 144 4.75 -0.54 16.46
N VAL A 145 3.86 0.08 15.68
CA VAL A 145 2.42 0.14 15.99
C VAL A 145 1.81 -1.25 16.07
N ALA A 146 2.16 -2.16 15.14
CA ALA A 146 1.66 -3.53 15.18
C ALA A 146 2.06 -4.26 16.47
N ALA A 147 3.31 -4.09 16.92
CA ALA A 147 3.79 -4.66 18.17
C ALA A 147 3.08 -4.05 19.40
N GLU A 148 2.92 -2.73 19.45
CA GLU A 148 2.25 -2.02 20.54
C GLU A 148 0.75 -2.36 20.63
N GLN A 149 0.13 -2.57 19.48
CA GLN A 149 -1.29 -2.92 19.39
C GLN A 149 -1.56 -4.43 19.45
N PHE A 150 -0.52 -5.27 19.52
CA PHE A 150 -0.63 -6.74 19.51
C PHE A 150 -1.40 -7.28 18.29
N VAL A 151 -1.16 -6.67 17.12
CA VAL A 151 -1.71 -7.14 15.85
C VAL A 151 -0.60 -7.66 14.94
N GLN A 152 -0.96 -8.39 13.89
CA GLN A 152 0.04 -8.99 13.01
C GLN A 152 0.74 -7.93 12.14
N TYR A 153 2.07 -8.01 12.05
CA TYR A 153 2.87 -7.22 11.11
C TYR A 153 3.20 -8.02 9.87
N LEU A 154 3.05 -7.42 8.68
CA LEU A 154 3.44 -8.02 7.40
C LEU A 154 4.54 -7.18 6.74
N PRO A 155 5.77 -7.73 6.60
CA PRO A 155 6.97 -7.00 6.20
C PRO A 155 7.11 -6.86 4.67
N LEU A 156 6.18 -6.15 4.02
CA LEU A 156 6.19 -5.98 2.56
C LEU A 156 7.38 -5.15 2.11
N ASN A 157 7.65 -4.01 2.78
CA ASN A 157 8.74 -3.10 2.42
C ASN A 157 10.08 -3.83 2.44
N GLU A 158 10.36 -4.53 3.52
CA GLU A 158 11.61 -5.28 3.72
C GLU A 158 11.80 -6.38 2.67
N GLN A 159 10.71 -7.08 2.33
CA GLN A 159 10.78 -8.10 1.28
C GLN A 159 11.04 -7.48 -0.10
N MET A 160 10.44 -6.32 -0.38
CA MET A 160 10.68 -5.60 -1.64
C MET A 160 12.11 -5.07 -1.71
N VAL A 161 12.61 -4.45 -0.65
CA VAL A 161 14.01 -3.98 -0.56
C VAL A 161 14.97 -5.15 -0.77
N ALA A 162 14.80 -6.25 -0.05
CA ALA A 162 15.63 -7.44 -0.21
C ALA A 162 15.58 -8.03 -1.63
N HIS A 163 14.44 -7.90 -2.33
CA HIS A 163 14.32 -8.29 -3.72
C HIS A 163 15.13 -7.38 -4.65
N LEU A 164 15.10 -6.07 -4.42
CA LEU A 164 15.86 -5.08 -5.20
C LEU A 164 17.37 -5.22 -4.96
N GLU A 165 17.80 -5.44 -3.72
CA GLU A 165 19.20 -5.70 -3.37
C GLU A 165 19.77 -6.92 -4.11
N LYS A 166 19.00 -8.02 -4.13
CA LYS A 166 19.41 -9.24 -4.86
C LYS A 166 19.51 -9.05 -6.37
N ALA A 167 18.77 -8.09 -6.92
CA ALA A 167 18.80 -7.83 -8.34
C ALA A 167 20.09 -7.09 -8.79
N ASP A 168 20.81 -6.48 -7.85
CA ASP A 168 22.10 -5.78 -8.02
C ASP A 168 22.13 -4.91 -9.28
N ARG A 169 21.16 -4.01 -9.41
CA ARG A 169 21.06 -3.13 -10.57
C ARG A 169 20.53 -1.76 -10.24
N THR A 170 21.06 -0.75 -10.90
CA THR A 170 20.53 0.61 -10.84
C THR A 170 19.30 0.74 -11.74
N PRO A 171 18.16 1.25 -11.23
CA PRO A 171 16.97 1.47 -12.04
C PRO A 171 17.20 2.56 -13.08
N ARG A 172 16.56 2.42 -14.25
CA ARG A 172 16.62 3.44 -15.32
C ARG A 172 15.71 4.64 -15.06
N VAL A 173 14.76 4.46 -14.19
CA VAL A 173 13.71 5.44 -13.87
C VAL A 173 13.69 5.64 -12.36
N HIS A 174 13.80 6.90 -11.94
CA HIS A 174 13.79 7.29 -10.54
C HIS A 174 12.44 7.90 -10.15
N TYR A 175 12.06 7.75 -8.89
CA TYR A 175 10.87 8.40 -8.34
C TYR A 175 11.01 9.93 -8.39
N ARG A 176 9.95 10.60 -8.84
CA ARG A 176 9.79 12.05 -8.80
C ARG A 176 8.32 12.38 -8.58
N ALA A 177 8.05 13.26 -7.63
CA ALA A 177 6.68 13.66 -7.27
C ALA A 177 5.92 14.35 -8.41
N ASP A 178 6.63 15.00 -9.35
CA ASP A 178 6.09 15.68 -10.53
C ASP A 178 6.10 14.82 -11.80
N SER A 179 6.37 13.52 -11.65
CA SER A 179 6.53 12.59 -12.77
C SER A 179 5.20 12.36 -13.50
N LEU A 180 5.28 12.26 -14.83
CA LEU A 180 4.18 11.82 -15.69
C LEU A 180 4.11 10.29 -15.87
N LEU A 181 4.88 9.53 -15.08
CA LEU A 181 4.94 8.07 -15.21
C LEU A 181 3.61 7.40 -14.90
N ALA A 182 2.91 7.85 -13.83
CA ALA A 182 1.61 7.30 -13.46
C ALA A 182 0.52 7.64 -14.49
N PRO A 183 0.31 8.92 -14.89
CA PRO A 183 -0.64 9.25 -15.95
C PRO A 183 -0.35 8.52 -17.26
N THR A 184 0.92 8.42 -17.67
CA THR A 184 1.29 7.73 -18.91
C THR A 184 1.15 6.21 -18.81
N ALA A 185 1.34 5.62 -17.62
CA ALA A 185 1.04 4.20 -17.39
C ALA A 185 -0.45 3.93 -17.51
N ALA A 186 -1.27 4.76 -16.86
CA ALA A 186 -2.73 4.68 -16.95
C ALA A 186 -3.21 4.82 -18.41
N MET A 187 -2.69 5.81 -19.15
CA MET A 187 -3.01 5.99 -20.56
C MET A 187 -2.64 4.75 -21.39
N GLN A 188 -1.43 4.20 -21.22
CA GLN A 188 -1.00 3.01 -21.95
C GLN A 188 -1.85 1.78 -21.59
N HIS A 189 -2.26 1.66 -20.33
CA HIS A 189 -3.08 0.54 -19.90
C HIS A 189 -4.51 0.64 -20.45
N PHE A 190 -5.20 1.75 -20.20
CA PHE A 190 -6.62 1.90 -20.53
C PHE A 190 -6.91 2.15 -22.01
N PHE A 191 -6.06 2.88 -22.72
CA PHE A 191 -6.30 3.23 -24.12
C PHE A 191 -5.51 2.38 -25.11
N LEU A 192 -4.33 1.86 -24.73
CA LEU A 192 -3.50 1.03 -25.62
C LEU A 192 -3.51 -0.46 -25.22
N GLY A 193 -4.28 -0.86 -24.20
CA GLY A 193 -4.40 -2.24 -23.76
C GLY A 193 -3.10 -2.88 -23.24
N ARG A 194 -2.08 -2.08 -22.90
CA ARG A 194 -0.82 -2.62 -22.40
C ARG A 194 -0.96 -3.12 -20.95
N GLY A 195 -0.50 -4.34 -20.69
CA GLY A 195 -0.42 -4.87 -19.34
C GLY A 195 0.62 -4.12 -18.49
N PHE A 196 0.37 -3.99 -17.18
CA PHE A 196 1.29 -3.33 -16.23
C PHE A 196 2.70 -3.91 -16.24
N ASP A 197 2.86 -5.23 -16.39
CA ASP A 197 4.15 -5.89 -16.50
C ASP A 197 4.92 -5.47 -17.76
N SER A 198 4.22 -5.32 -18.88
CA SER A 198 4.82 -4.84 -20.13
C SER A 198 5.29 -3.39 -20.01
N ILE A 199 4.53 -2.54 -19.31
CA ILE A 199 4.89 -1.15 -19.03
C ILE A 199 6.10 -1.10 -18.10
N ALA A 200 6.06 -1.84 -16.98
CA ALA A 200 7.18 -1.96 -16.04
C ALA A 200 8.47 -2.39 -16.74
N LYS A 201 8.40 -3.47 -17.54
CA LYS A 201 9.55 -3.98 -18.32
C LYS A 201 10.12 -2.94 -19.26
N SER A 202 9.29 -2.18 -19.97
CA SER A 202 9.75 -1.12 -20.89
C SER A 202 10.48 0.02 -20.18
N ARG A 203 10.15 0.25 -18.90
CA ARG A 203 10.79 1.25 -18.03
C ARG A 203 11.96 0.69 -17.24
N GLY A 204 12.20 -0.61 -17.32
CA GLY A 204 13.23 -1.29 -16.57
C GLY A 204 12.94 -1.42 -15.07
N LEU A 205 11.65 -1.40 -14.67
CA LEU A 205 11.20 -1.58 -13.31
C LEU A 205 10.93 -3.06 -12.99
N LEU A 206 11.19 -3.47 -11.74
CA LEU A 206 11.10 -4.87 -11.28
C LEU A 206 9.81 -5.15 -10.52
N LEU A 207 9.35 -4.22 -9.69
CA LEU A 207 8.23 -4.36 -8.77
C LEU A 207 7.12 -3.36 -9.04
N THR A 208 7.47 -2.21 -9.61
CA THR A 208 6.54 -1.12 -9.87
C THR A 208 6.30 -0.91 -11.36
N THR A 209 5.21 -0.24 -11.71
CA THR A 209 4.87 0.14 -13.08
C THR A 209 5.34 1.57 -13.40
N ASP A 210 5.29 2.45 -12.40
CA ASP A 210 5.51 3.88 -12.52
C ASP A 210 6.25 4.50 -11.34
N THR A 211 7.00 3.68 -10.61
CA THR A 211 7.73 4.00 -9.37
C THR A 211 6.84 4.13 -8.11
N VAL A 212 5.53 3.93 -8.23
CA VAL A 212 4.55 3.95 -7.13
C VAL A 212 3.67 2.71 -7.16
N HIS A 213 2.91 2.55 -8.27
CA HIS A 213 1.95 1.47 -8.43
C HIS A 213 2.64 0.17 -8.86
N LEU A 214 2.13 -0.94 -8.37
CA LEU A 214 2.80 -2.23 -8.50
C LEU A 214 2.49 -2.93 -9.82
N ASN A 215 3.47 -3.65 -10.35
CA ASN A 215 3.28 -4.66 -11.38
C ASN A 215 2.82 -6.00 -10.73
N SER A 216 2.63 -7.05 -11.53
CA SER A 216 2.13 -8.34 -11.01
C SER A 216 3.07 -8.97 -10.00
N ARG A 217 4.38 -8.75 -10.07
CA ARG A 217 5.33 -9.27 -9.09
C ARG A 217 5.17 -8.57 -7.74
N GLY A 218 5.17 -7.24 -7.73
CA GLY A 218 4.97 -6.46 -6.49
C GLY A 218 3.61 -6.75 -5.84
N ALA A 219 2.55 -6.81 -6.65
CA ALA A 219 1.21 -7.18 -6.18
C ALA A 219 1.16 -8.63 -5.65
N GLY A 220 1.89 -9.55 -6.30
CA GLY A 220 2.04 -10.94 -5.84
C GLY A 220 2.63 -11.04 -4.44
N MET A 221 3.64 -10.23 -4.11
CA MET A 221 4.24 -10.23 -2.77
C MET A 221 3.21 -9.84 -1.68
N ILE A 222 2.30 -8.91 -1.97
CA ILE A 222 1.20 -8.56 -1.05
C ILE A 222 0.27 -9.77 -0.89
N ALA A 223 -0.13 -10.37 -2.01
CA ALA A 223 -1.02 -11.53 -1.99
C ALA A 223 -0.42 -12.71 -1.20
N ASP A 224 0.88 -12.98 -1.36
CA ASP A 224 1.59 -14.05 -0.64
C ASP A 224 1.55 -13.82 0.88
N LEU A 225 1.80 -12.58 1.34
CA LEU A 225 1.75 -12.21 2.75
C LEU A 225 0.34 -12.38 3.34
N ILE A 226 -0.68 -11.89 2.64
CA ILE A 226 -2.08 -11.98 3.11
C ILE A 226 -2.58 -13.42 3.09
N GLU A 227 -2.25 -14.19 2.04
CA GLU A 227 -2.57 -15.61 1.96
C GLU A 227 -2.00 -16.38 3.16
N GLY A 228 -0.77 -16.06 3.59
CA GLY A 228 -0.15 -16.61 4.78
C GLY A 228 -0.99 -16.35 6.05
N VAL A 229 -1.52 -15.14 6.23
CA VAL A 229 -2.41 -14.80 7.36
C VAL A 229 -3.70 -15.60 7.31
N VAL A 230 -4.30 -15.71 6.13
CA VAL A 230 -5.60 -16.39 5.96
C VAL A 230 -5.49 -17.88 6.19
N ARG A 231 -4.40 -18.53 5.74
CA ARG A 231 -4.19 -19.97 5.86
C ARG A 231 -3.66 -20.43 7.23
N SER A 232 -3.11 -19.53 8.04
CA SER A 232 -2.64 -19.82 9.41
C SER A 232 -3.77 -19.91 10.44
N SER A 233 -4.99 -20.12 9.99
CA SER A 233 -6.23 -20.18 10.81
C SER A 233 -6.53 -21.58 11.28
#